data_e85362e92c2a5d4498180df1a6342d40
#
_entry.id   e85362e92c2a5d4498180df1a6342d40
#
_cell.length_a   1.000
_cell.length_b   1.000
_cell.length_c   1.000
_cell.angle_alpha   90.00
_cell.angle_beta   90.00
_cell.angle_gamma   90.00
#
_symmetry.space_group_name_H-M   'P 1'
#
loop_
_entity.id
_entity.type
_entity.pdbx_description
1 polymer ?
#
loop_
_entity_poly.entity_id
_entity_poly.type
_entity_poly.pdbx_seq_one_letter_code
_entity_poly.pdbx_strand_id
1 'polypeptide(L)'
;MDISAAARYALEENSDQNAHFTRTKEMPAVAAANNKTECLCQNLLDAKCSEALRRQCIALSSEGQSARMIPLLKEHRKELLDTIHKYQKALDSLDYLLFRTEKERETRTTL
;
A
#
# COMPACT_ATOMS: atom_id res chain seq x y z
N MET A 1 1.98 2.35 15.87
CA MET A 1 1.64 3.73 15.69
C MET A 1 1.68 4.14 14.26
N ASP A 2 2.82 3.99 13.64
CA ASP A 2 2.95 4.41 12.27
C ASP A 2 2.03 3.67 11.35
N ILE A 3 1.79 2.41 11.64
CA ILE A 3 0.93 1.62 10.80
C ILE A 3 -0.48 2.19 10.82
N SER A 4 -0.94 2.58 11.99
CA SER A 4 -2.25 3.20 12.09
C SER A 4 -2.31 4.50 11.35
N ALA A 5 -1.28 5.30 11.49
CA ALA A 5 -1.22 6.57 10.81
C ALA A 5 -1.21 6.35 9.30
N ALA A 6 -0.44 5.37 8.87
CA ALA A 6 -0.38 5.10 7.44
C ALA A 6 -1.72 4.66 6.90
N ALA A 7 -2.42 3.83 7.65
CA ALA A 7 -3.72 3.37 7.21
C ALA A 7 -4.70 4.53 7.12
N ARG A 8 -4.66 5.39 8.11
CA ARG A 8 -5.55 6.54 8.11
C ARG A 8 -5.20 7.48 6.96
N TYR A 9 -3.93 7.65 6.75
CA TYR A 9 -3.48 8.47 5.66
C TYR A 9 -3.95 7.94 4.32
N ALA A 10 -3.89 6.65 4.14
CA ALA A 10 -4.35 6.04 2.91
C ALA A 10 -5.84 6.28 2.71
N LEU A 11 -6.61 6.24 3.79
CA LEU A 11 -8.03 6.50 3.67
C LEU A 11 -8.29 7.93 3.27
N GLU A 12 -7.53 8.84 3.84
CA GLU A 12 -7.70 10.23 3.48
C GLU A 12 -7.32 10.47 2.04
N GLU A 13 -6.28 9.83 1.60
CA GLU A 13 -5.90 9.94 0.22
C GLU A 13 -6.98 9.43 -0.69
N ASN A 14 -7.59 8.34 -0.29
CA ASN A 14 -8.67 7.81 -1.09
C ASN A 14 -9.79 8.81 -1.22
N SER A 15 -10.07 9.53 -0.17
CA SER A 15 -11.09 10.55 -0.24
C SER A 15 -10.69 11.63 -1.22
N ASP A 16 -9.46 12.07 -1.15
CA ASP A 16 -8.98 13.08 -2.06
C ASP A 16 -9.00 12.58 -3.49
N GLN A 17 -8.59 11.35 -3.67
CA GLN A 17 -8.58 10.78 -4.99
C GLN A 17 -9.98 10.65 -5.54
N ASN A 18 -10.92 10.36 -4.69
CA ASN A 18 -12.30 10.32 -5.13
C ASN A 18 -12.70 11.66 -5.68
N ALA A 19 -12.28 12.71 -5.04
CA ALA A 19 -12.57 14.03 -5.54
C ALA A 19 -11.96 14.24 -6.92
N HIS A 20 -10.77 13.75 -7.11
CA HIS A 20 -10.12 13.83 -8.41
C HIS A 20 -10.87 13.01 -9.43
N PHE A 21 -11.30 11.84 -9.04
CA PHE A 21 -11.98 10.95 -9.96
C PHE A 21 -13.25 11.55 -10.50
N THR A 22 -13.85 12.46 -9.78
CA THR A 22 -15.06 13.07 -10.27
C THR A 22 -14.85 13.75 -11.60
N ARG A 23 -13.64 14.16 -11.88
CA ARG A 23 -13.38 14.82 -13.14
C ARG A 23 -13.39 13.88 -14.32
N THR A 24 -13.14 12.61 -14.06
CA THR A 24 -13.15 11.65 -15.16
C THR A 24 -14.53 11.40 -15.68
N LYS A 25 -15.54 11.82 -14.97
CA LYS A 25 -16.91 11.64 -15.44
C LYS A 25 -17.18 12.39 -16.71
N GLU A 26 -16.40 13.39 -16.99
CA GLU A 26 -16.62 14.18 -18.18
C GLU A 26 -16.05 13.56 -19.42
N MET A 27 -15.35 12.46 -19.26
CA MET A 27 -14.72 11.81 -20.38
C MET A 27 -15.73 10.96 -21.15
N PRO A 28 -15.48 10.78 -22.44
CA PRO A 28 -16.34 9.88 -23.22
C PRO A 28 -16.33 8.49 -22.61
N ALA A 29 -17.42 7.78 -22.82
CA ALA A 29 -17.55 6.45 -22.22
C ALA A 29 -16.40 5.53 -22.57
N VAL A 30 -15.97 5.56 -23.82
CA VAL A 30 -14.88 4.70 -24.24
C VAL A 30 -13.58 5.09 -23.54
N ALA A 31 -13.30 6.37 -23.51
CA ALA A 31 -12.09 6.85 -22.82
C ALA A 31 -12.17 6.57 -21.35
N ALA A 32 -13.35 6.67 -20.76
CA ALA A 32 -13.51 6.39 -19.34
C ALA A 32 -13.20 4.93 -19.04
N ALA A 33 -13.62 4.02 -19.93
CA ALA A 33 -13.33 2.62 -19.73
C ALA A 33 -11.83 2.34 -19.78
N ASN A 34 -11.15 2.96 -20.75
CA ASN A 34 -9.71 2.80 -20.86
C ASN A 34 -8.99 3.39 -19.67
N ASN A 35 -9.45 4.54 -19.23
CA ASN A 35 -8.87 5.18 -18.05
C ASN A 35 -9.05 4.31 -16.82
N LYS A 36 -10.20 3.69 -16.71
CA LYS A 36 -10.47 2.82 -15.56
C LYS A 36 -9.47 1.66 -15.54
N THR A 37 -9.24 1.07 -16.69
CA THR A 37 -8.30 -0.04 -16.78
C THR A 37 -6.90 0.42 -16.46
N GLU A 38 -6.50 1.56 -17.00
CA GLU A 38 -5.17 2.08 -16.74
C GLU A 38 -4.99 2.43 -15.28
N CYS A 39 -6.01 3.02 -14.68
CA CYS A 39 -5.95 3.34 -13.26
C CYS A 39 -5.82 2.07 -12.44
N LEU A 40 -6.56 1.04 -12.79
CA LEU A 40 -6.46 -0.22 -12.08
C LEU A 40 -5.05 -0.79 -12.20
N CYS A 41 -4.50 -0.79 -13.40
CA CYS A 41 -3.16 -1.31 -13.61
C CYS A 41 -2.15 -0.54 -12.75
N GLN A 42 -2.26 0.77 -12.77
CA GLN A 42 -1.32 1.60 -12.01
C GLN A 42 -1.47 1.36 -10.52
N ASN A 43 -2.71 1.27 -10.04
CA ASN A 43 -2.94 1.01 -8.63
C ASN A 43 -2.35 -0.32 -8.21
N LEU A 44 -2.50 -1.33 -9.04
CA LEU A 44 -1.95 -2.64 -8.73
C LEU A 44 -0.43 -2.60 -8.67
N LEU A 45 0.18 -1.88 -9.59
CA LEU A 45 1.63 -1.71 -9.57
C LEU A 45 2.08 -0.97 -8.32
N ASP A 46 1.39 0.11 -7.99
CA ASP A 46 1.74 0.89 -6.82
C ASP A 46 1.59 0.07 -5.54
N ALA A 47 0.65 -0.85 -5.53
CA ALA A 47 0.42 -1.72 -4.38
C ALA A 47 1.39 -2.90 -4.34
N LYS A 48 2.34 -2.94 -5.27
CA LYS A 48 3.35 -4.00 -5.30
C LYS A 48 2.76 -5.38 -5.51
N CYS A 49 1.68 -5.44 -6.27
CA CYS A 49 1.06 -6.72 -6.60
C CYS A 49 1.95 -7.47 -7.57
N SER A 50 1.98 -8.80 -7.42
CA SER A 50 2.72 -9.63 -8.36
C SER A 50 2.07 -9.59 -9.72
N GLU A 51 2.81 -10.00 -10.72
CA GLU A 51 2.28 -10.03 -12.06
C GLU A 51 1.07 -10.96 -12.15
N ALA A 52 1.14 -12.09 -11.47
CA ALA A 52 0.03 -13.03 -11.48
C ALA A 52 -1.22 -12.40 -10.89
N LEU A 53 -1.06 -11.71 -9.76
CA LEU A 53 -2.19 -11.07 -9.12
C LEU A 53 -2.74 -9.95 -9.99
N ARG A 54 -1.86 -9.19 -10.63
CA ARG A 54 -2.32 -8.13 -11.51
C ARG A 54 -3.15 -8.69 -12.66
N ARG A 55 -2.69 -9.77 -13.25
CA ARG A 55 -3.42 -10.38 -14.35
C ARG A 55 -4.80 -10.86 -13.92
N GLN A 56 -4.86 -11.49 -12.76
CA GLN A 56 -6.13 -11.95 -12.23
C GLN A 56 -7.10 -10.80 -12.02
N CYS A 57 -6.61 -9.73 -11.41
CA CYS A 57 -7.48 -8.60 -11.13
C CYS A 57 -7.97 -7.94 -12.39
N ILE A 58 -7.09 -7.78 -13.36
CA ILE A 58 -7.48 -7.16 -14.61
C ILE A 58 -8.51 -8.03 -15.35
N ALA A 59 -8.30 -9.33 -15.34
CA ALA A 59 -9.25 -10.23 -15.96
C ALA A 59 -10.60 -10.15 -15.29
N LEU A 60 -10.62 -10.18 -13.97
CA LEU A 60 -11.88 -10.11 -13.24
C LEU A 60 -12.59 -8.78 -13.50
N SER A 61 -11.83 -7.72 -13.55
CA SER A 61 -12.41 -6.42 -13.81
C SER A 61 -13.00 -6.37 -15.22
N SER A 62 -12.30 -6.94 -16.20
CA SER A 62 -12.80 -6.97 -17.57
C SER A 62 -14.09 -7.74 -17.69
N GLU A 63 -14.23 -8.77 -16.89
CA GLU A 63 -15.40 -9.63 -16.96
C GLU A 63 -16.55 -9.12 -16.12
N GLY A 64 -16.39 -7.93 -15.53
CA GLY A 64 -17.44 -7.40 -14.70
C GLY A 64 -17.56 -8.09 -13.36
N GLN A 65 -16.53 -8.77 -12.93
CA GLN A 65 -16.55 -9.51 -11.68
C GLN A 65 -15.59 -8.90 -10.65
N SER A 66 -15.63 -7.59 -10.57
CA SER A 66 -14.72 -6.88 -9.67
C SER A 66 -14.86 -7.31 -8.21
N ALA A 67 -16.06 -7.74 -7.82
CA ALA A 67 -16.24 -8.18 -6.44
C ALA A 67 -15.34 -9.34 -6.08
N ARG A 68 -14.97 -10.15 -7.07
CA ARG A 68 -14.12 -11.29 -6.84
C ARG A 68 -12.65 -10.89 -6.62
N MET A 69 -12.32 -9.65 -6.91
CA MET A 69 -10.99 -9.15 -6.61
C MET A 69 -10.80 -8.91 -5.12
N ILE A 70 -11.88 -8.68 -4.40
CA ILE A 70 -11.79 -8.26 -3.01
C ILE A 70 -11.01 -9.24 -2.14
N PRO A 71 -11.32 -10.54 -2.15
CA PRO A 71 -10.54 -11.46 -1.32
C PRO A 71 -9.08 -11.53 -1.74
N LEU A 72 -8.81 -11.41 -3.04
CA LEU A 72 -7.43 -11.42 -3.51
C LEU A 72 -6.66 -10.22 -3.00
N LEU A 73 -7.28 -9.06 -3.06
CA LEU A 73 -6.64 -7.84 -2.61
C LEU A 73 -6.49 -7.83 -1.10
N LYS A 74 -7.44 -8.39 -0.38
CA LYS A 74 -7.31 -8.48 1.07
C LYS A 74 -6.16 -9.39 1.47
N GLU A 75 -5.98 -10.45 0.74
CA GLU A 75 -4.86 -11.34 1.02
C GLU A 75 -3.55 -10.62 0.80
N HIS A 76 -3.45 -9.87 -0.29
CA HIS A 76 -2.24 -9.11 -0.56
C HIS A 76 -2.00 -8.05 0.51
N ARG A 77 -3.08 -7.42 0.96
CA ARG A 77 -2.96 -6.43 2.03
C ARG A 77 -2.40 -7.05 3.30
N LYS A 78 -2.84 -8.27 3.60
CA LYS A 78 -2.33 -8.97 4.76
C LYS A 78 -0.84 -9.24 4.62
N GLU A 79 -0.41 -9.64 3.44
CA GLU A 79 1.00 -9.89 3.19
C GLU A 79 1.83 -8.63 3.37
N LEU A 80 1.31 -7.50 2.91
CA LEU A 80 2.00 -6.25 3.09
C LEU A 80 2.11 -5.89 4.57
N LEU A 81 1.04 -6.11 5.32
CA LEU A 81 1.07 -5.84 6.76
C LEU A 81 2.09 -6.73 7.45
N ASP A 82 2.14 -8.00 7.08
CA ASP A 82 3.13 -8.90 7.67
C ASP A 82 4.54 -8.39 7.39
N THR A 83 4.76 -7.91 6.18
CA THR A 83 6.07 -7.37 5.82
C THR A 83 6.39 -6.12 6.64
N ILE A 84 5.42 -5.25 6.80
CA ILE A 84 5.61 -4.04 7.60
C ILE A 84 5.97 -4.41 9.03
N HIS A 85 5.27 -5.40 9.58
CA HIS A 85 5.54 -5.82 10.95
C HIS A 85 6.95 -6.38 11.09
N LYS A 86 7.42 -7.11 10.11
CA LYS A 86 8.77 -7.62 10.13
C LYS A 86 9.78 -6.48 10.18
N TYR A 87 9.57 -5.49 9.34
CA TYR A 87 10.49 -4.37 9.31
C TYR A 87 10.37 -3.52 10.55
N GLN A 88 9.17 -3.43 11.11
CA GLN A 88 9.00 -2.72 12.36
C GLN A 88 9.83 -3.37 13.47
N LYS A 89 9.79 -4.70 13.53
CA LYS A 89 10.59 -5.41 14.52
C LYS A 89 12.07 -5.20 14.29
N ALA A 90 12.47 -5.21 13.03
CA ALA A 90 13.88 -5.00 12.71
C ALA A 90 14.31 -3.60 13.15
N LEU A 91 13.46 -2.62 12.91
CA LEU A 91 13.76 -1.26 13.31
C LEU A 91 13.86 -1.14 14.82
N ASP A 92 12.94 -1.79 15.52
CA ASP A 92 12.97 -1.77 16.98
C ASP A 92 14.27 -2.37 17.50
N SER A 93 14.71 -3.45 16.88
CA SER A 93 15.97 -4.08 17.29
C SER A 93 17.15 -3.15 17.05
N LEU A 94 17.13 -2.47 15.92
CA LEU A 94 18.21 -1.56 15.59
C LEU A 94 18.21 -0.36 16.55
N ASP A 95 17.03 0.16 16.85
CA ASP A 95 16.93 1.26 17.77
C ASP A 95 17.46 0.88 19.14
N TYR A 96 17.16 -0.32 19.58
CA TYR A 96 17.68 -0.80 20.85
C TYR A 96 19.20 -0.91 20.83
N LEU A 97 19.72 -1.42 19.73
CA LEU A 97 21.17 -1.54 19.59
C LEU A 97 21.84 -0.18 19.60
N LEU A 98 21.25 0.77 18.90
CA LEU A 98 21.75 2.14 18.92
C LEU A 98 21.75 2.71 20.33
N PHE A 99 20.66 2.51 21.03
CA PHE A 99 20.53 3.00 22.38
C PHE A 99 21.65 2.43 23.26
N ARG A 100 21.85 1.12 23.18
CA ARG A 100 22.88 0.48 23.98
C ARG A 100 24.27 0.97 23.62
N THR A 101 24.52 1.10 22.35
CA THR A 101 25.85 1.52 21.89
C THR A 101 26.14 2.93 22.35
N GLU A 102 25.14 3.80 22.27
CA GLU A 102 25.33 5.17 22.71
C GLU A 102 25.54 5.25 24.22
N LYS A 103 24.84 4.40 24.95
CA LYS A 103 25.02 4.34 26.40
C LYS A 103 26.42 3.91 26.77
N GLU A 104 26.90 2.89 26.09
CA GLU A 104 28.25 2.40 26.36
C GLU A 104 29.29 3.46 26.04
N ARG A 105 29.05 4.20 24.98
CA ARG A 105 29.97 5.26 24.60
C ARG A 105 29.98 6.37 25.64
N GLU A 106 28.82 6.73 26.16
CA GLU A 106 28.73 7.73 27.19
C GLU A 106 29.44 7.31 28.45
N THR A 107 29.26 6.05 28.82
CA THR A 107 29.92 5.53 30.00
C THR A 107 31.43 5.62 29.87
N ARG A 108 31.94 5.28 28.71
CA ARG A 108 33.38 5.40 28.50
C ARG A 108 33.84 6.82 28.53
N THR A 109 33.07 7.70 27.95
CA THR A 109 33.42 9.12 27.95
C THR A 109 33.46 9.68 29.35
N THR A 110 32.57 9.21 30.18
CA THR A 110 32.49 9.70 31.55
C THR A 110 33.74 9.30 32.35
N LEU A 111 34.31 8.20 32.01
CA LEU A 111 35.50 7.76 32.72
C LEU A 111 36.70 8.58 32.33
#